data_8d23e80bd909a7e9fb049656b6e68ae4
#
_entry.id   8d23e80bd909a7e9fb049656b6e68ae4
#
_cell.length_a   1.000
_cell.length_b   1.000
_cell.length_c   1.000
_cell.angle_alpha   90.00
_cell.angle_beta   90.00
_cell.angle_gamma   90.00
#
_symmetry.space_group_name_H-M   'P 1'
#
loop_
_entity.id
_entity.type
_entity.pdbx_description
1 polymer ?
#
loop_
_entity_poly.entity_id
_entity_poly.type
_entity_poly.pdbx_seq_one_letter_code
_entity_poly.pdbx_strand_id
1 'polypeptide(L)'
;MKDEIFKQKVQKQFEFDEKVASVFDDMISRSVPFYKENLRLIVALVAKLGAQNASICDLGCSTASLLLEFWRQNATYKLVGVDNSGAMIENARNKCAAFGAKIDFFESDLNEFIFAKSDIFIANYTLQFIRPPQRQALVRKIYENLNEKGFFIMSEKILYEDALLAKNIIEIYADFKHEQGYTRLEIAKKRETLENVLVPYSEKENLAMLENAGFTKVQSFFKWANFESFIAFK
;
A
#
# COMPACT_ATOMS: atom_id res chain seq x y z
N MET A 1 -5.02 -15.12 11.72
CA MET A 1 -4.29 -15.33 13.01
C MET A 1 -4.05 -13.95 13.61
N LYS A 2 -3.99 -13.82 14.96
CA LYS A 2 -3.76 -12.50 15.60
C LYS A 2 -2.28 -12.13 15.54
N ASP A 3 -1.96 -10.86 15.24
CA ASP A 3 -0.58 -10.34 15.28
C ASP A 3 -0.08 -10.26 16.74
N GLU A 4 0.93 -11.06 17.05
CA GLU A 4 1.63 -11.13 18.34
C GLU A 4 3.17 -11.06 18.15
N ILE A 5 3.64 -10.70 16.95
CA ILE A 5 5.07 -10.73 16.59
C ILE A 5 5.89 -9.86 17.56
N PHE A 6 5.38 -8.70 17.94
CA PHE A 6 6.10 -7.73 18.77
C PHE A 6 5.96 -7.97 20.28
N LYS A 7 5.24 -9.00 20.72
CA LYS A 7 5.27 -9.48 22.12
C LYS A 7 6.64 -10.04 22.48
N GLN A 8 7.31 -10.68 21.53
CA GLN A 8 8.63 -11.26 21.72
C GLN A 8 9.74 -10.22 21.44
N LYS A 9 10.99 -10.55 21.84
CA LYS A 9 12.15 -9.71 21.50
C LYS A 9 12.45 -9.83 20.01
N VAL A 10 12.32 -8.74 19.26
CA VAL A 10 12.68 -8.68 17.84
C VAL A 10 14.17 -8.33 17.76
N GLN A 11 14.96 -9.13 17.05
CA GLN A 11 16.42 -8.97 16.94
C GLN A 11 16.88 -8.45 15.58
N LYS A 12 15.97 -8.28 14.61
CA LYS A 12 16.27 -7.85 13.24
C LYS A 12 15.35 -6.74 12.78
N GLN A 13 15.74 -6.05 11.72
CA GLN A 13 14.86 -5.12 11.01
C GLN A 13 13.59 -5.84 10.52
N PHE A 14 12.54 -5.06 10.28
CA PHE A 14 11.28 -5.57 9.77
C PHE A 14 11.46 -6.16 8.36
N GLU A 15 10.99 -7.39 8.19
CA GLU A 15 10.95 -8.07 6.90
C GLU A 15 9.56 -8.68 6.69
N PHE A 16 9.10 -8.72 5.45
CA PHE A 16 7.86 -9.37 5.06
C PHE A 16 8.06 -10.88 4.88
N ASP A 17 8.53 -11.54 5.96
CA ASP A 17 8.78 -12.99 6.01
C ASP A 17 7.50 -13.81 6.25
N GLU A 18 7.62 -15.14 6.31
CA GLU A 18 6.50 -16.06 6.54
C GLU A 18 5.72 -15.77 7.83
N LYS A 19 6.41 -15.34 8.91
CA LYS A 19 5.77 -15.01 10.19
C LYS A 19 4.89 -13.77 10.03
N VAL A 20 5.40 -12.74 9.37
CA VAL A 20 4.65 -11.53 9.07
C VAL A 20 3.49 -11.84 8.12
N ALA A 21 3.73 -12.61 7.05
CA ALA A 21 2.71 -12.99 6.10
C ALA A 21 1.54 -13.75 6.74
N SER A 22 1.80 -14.61 7.73
CA SER A 22 0.76 -15.38 8.43
C SER A 22 -0.22 -14.54 9.25
N VAL A 23 0.16 -13.34 9.69
CA VAL A 23 -0.64 -12.43 10.52
C VAL A 23 -0.92 -11.08 9.84
N PHE A 24 -0.51 -10.92 8.59
CA PHE A 24 -0.46 -9.63 7.90
C PHE A 24 -1.82 -8.92 7.86
N ASP A 25 -2.90 -9.63 7.54
CA ASP A 25 -4.24 -9.04 7.44
C ASP A 25 -4.73 -8.48 8.79
N ASP A 26 -4.43 -9.16 9.90
CA ASP A 26 -4.71 -8.65 11.26
C ASP A 26 -3.78 -7.47 11.58
N MET A 27 -2.49 -7.62 11.30
CA MET A 27 -1.48 -6.60 11.58
C MET A 27 -1.79 -5.28 10.87
N ILE A 28 -2.10 -5.32 9.56
CA ILE A 28 -2.34 -4.09 8.79
C ILE A 28 -3.65 -3.42 9.22
N SER A 29 -4.70 -4.21 9.44
CA SER A 29 -6.01 -3.66 9.85
C SER A 29 -5.98 -2.98 11.24
N ARG A 30 -5.08 -3.41 12.12
CA ARG A 30 -4.89 -2.82 13.46
C ARG A 30 -3.82 -1.73 13.48
N SER A 31 -2.95 -1.66 12.47
CA SER A 31 -1.84 -0.69 12.41
C SER A 31 -2.11 0.49 11.50
N VAL A 32 -2.88 0.31 10.44
CA VAL A 32 -3.24 1.40 9.51
C VAL A 32 -4.65 1.86 9.82
N PRO A 33 -4.82 3.13 10.23
CA PRO A 33 -6.13 3.66 10.57
C PRO A 33 -7.09 3.60 9.38
N PHE A 34 -8.31 3.14 9.64
CA PHE A 34 -9.37 3.05 8.63
C PHE A 34 -8.96 2.29 7.36
N TYR A 35 -8.09 1.28 7.50
CA TYR A 35 -7.57 0.51 6.38
C TYR A 35 -8.69 -0.08 5.50
N LYS A 36 -9.69 -0.70 6.13
CA LYS A 36 -10.81 -1.32 5.40
C LYS A 36 -11.69 -0.29 4.68
N GLU A 37 -11.90 0.86 5.30
CA GLU A 37 -12.64 1.98 4.74
C GLU A 37 -11.91 2.57 3.53
N ASN A 38 -10.58 2.74 3.62
CA ASN A 38 -9.76 3.17 2.51
C ASN A 38 -9.79 2.17 1.35
N LEU A 39 -9.67 0.86 1.62
CA LEU A 39 -9.82 -0.18 0.58
C LEU A 39 -11.18 -0.10 -0.12
N ARG A 40 -12.28 0.03 0.63
CA ARG A 40 -13.63 0.16 0.06
C ARG A 40 -13.77 1.41 -0.79
N LEU A 41 -13.17 2.52 -0.35
CA LEU A 41 -13.18 3.77 -1.11
C LEU A 41 -12.37 3.64 -2.41
N ILE A 42 -11.20 3.01 -2.37
CA ILE A 42 -10.40 2.71 -3.58
C ILE A 42 -11.21 1.86 -4.56
N VAL A 43 -11.84 0.78 -4.10
CA VAL A 43 -12.68 -0.10 -4.93
C VAL A 43 -13.85 0.67 -5.54
N ALA A 44 -14.52 1.51 -4.76
CA ALA A 44 -15.62 2.34 -5.24
C ALA A 44 -15.18 3.38 -6.28
N LEU A 45 -14.01 4.02 -6.08
CA LEU A 45 -13.45 4.96 -7.06
C LEU A 45 -13.12 4.27 -8.37
N VAL A 46 -12.45 3.11 -8.32
CA VAL A 46 -12.14 2.32 -9.51
C VAL A 46 -13.41 1.88 -10.25
N ALA A 47 -14.44 1.46 -9.53
CA ALA A 47 -15.72 1.07 -10.14
C ALA A 47 -16.47 2.24 -10.82
N LYS A 48 -16.22 3.47 -10.39
CA LYS A 48 -16.85 4.68 -10.96
C LYS A 48 -16.05 5.33 -12.09
N LEU A 49 -14.74 5.25 -12.01
CA LEU A 49 -13.81 5.95 -12.92
C LEU A 49 -13.20 5.00 -13.97
N GLY A 50 -13.03 3.74 -13.65
CA GLY A 50 -12.43 2.75 -14.53
C GLY A 50 -13.42 2.18 -15.56
N ALA A 51 -12.87 1.58 -16.63
CA ALA A 51 -13.65 0.83 -17.59
C ALA A 51 -14.14 -0.50 -16.97
N GLN A 52 -15.25 -1.03 -17.50
CA GLN A 52 -15.84 -2.27 -16.99
C GLN A 52 -14.88 -3.48 -17.01
N ASN A 53 -13.97 -3.52 -17.98
CA ASN A 53 -12.95 -4.57 -18.14
C ASN A 53 -11.53 -4.05 -17.94
N ALA A 54 -11.37 -3.06 -17.07
CA ALA A 54 -10.08 -2.42 -16.84
C ALA A 54 -8.99 -3.40 -16.42
N SER A 55 -7.77 -3.13 -16.86
CA SER A 55 -6.55 -3.75 -16.37
C SER A 55 -6.03 -3.00 -15.15
N ILE A 56 -5.85 -3.72 -14.05
CA ILE A 56 -5.44 -3.18 -12.75
C ILE A 56 -4.20 -3.90 -12.28
N CYS A 57 -3.13 -3.15 -11.98
CA CYS A 57 -1.90 -3.68 -11.41
C CYS A 57 -1.69 -3.13 -10.01
N ASP A 58 -1.67 -4.01 -9.01
CA ASP A 58 -1.42 -3.69 -7.61
C ASP A 58 0.05 -3.94 -7.27
N LEU A 59 0.75 -2.88 -6.95
CA LEU A 59 2.20 -2.83 -6.69
C LEU A 59 2.46 -2.92 -5.19
N GLY A 60 3.08 -4.01 -4.74
CA GLY A 60 3.16 -4.40 -3.34
C GLY A 60 1.83 -4.98 -2.86
N CYS A 61 1.30 -5.95 -3.61
CA CYS A 61 -0.04 -6.51 -3.39
C CYS A 61 -0.20 -7.31 -2.09
N SER A 62 0.91 -7.64 -1.41
CA SER A 62 0.94 -8.41 -0.16
C SER A 62 0.10 -9.68 -0.26
N THR A 63 -0.84 -9.89 0.64
CA THR A 63 -1.77 -11.03 0.65
C THR A 63 -2.98 -10.84 -0.27
N ALA A 64 -2.95 -9.89 -1.20
CA ALA A 64 -3.96 -9.59 -2.23
C ALA A 64 -5.36 -9.21 -1.69
N SER A 65 -5.46 -8.62 -0.51
CA SER A 65 -6.76 -8.24 0.05
C SER A 65 -7.51 -7.24 -0.86
N LEU A 66 -6.80 -6.25 -1.43
CA LEU A 66 -7.39 -5.27 -2.35
C LEU A 66 -7.80 -5.92 -3.68
N LEU A 67 -6.94 -6.75 -4.28
CA LEU A 67 -7.23 -7.44 -5.54
C LEU A 67 -8.43 -8.38 -5.42
N LEU A 68 -8.58 -9.04 -4.27
CA LEU A 68 -9.74 -9.90 -4.01
C LEU A 68 -11.06 -9.09 -3.94
N GLU A 69 -11.02 -7.89 -3.35
CA GLU A 69 -12.19 -7.00 -3.34
C GLU A 69 -12.53 -6.50 -4.75
N PHE A 70 -11.54 -6.19 -5.60
CA PHE A 70 -11.79 -5.87 -7.01
C PHE A 70 -12.44 -7.02 -7.75
N TRP A 71 -11.93 -8.25 -7.58
CA TRP A 71 -12.52 -9.43 -8.21
C TRP A 71 -13.96 -9.68 -7.77
N ARG A 72 -14.26 -9.51 -6.48
CA ARG A 72 -15.62 -9.61 -5.93
C ARG A 72 -16.56 -8.54 -6.51
N GLN A 73 -16.03 -7.32 -6.66
CA GLN A 73 -16.78 -6.20 -7.25
C GLN A 73 -17.08 -6.43 -8.73
N ASN A 74 -16.10 -6.93 -9.48
CA ASN A 74 -16.26 -7.16 -10.91
C ASN A 74 -15.22 -8.18 -11.42
N ALA A 75 -15.66 -9.41 -11.65
CA ALA A 75 -14.81 -10.50 -12.12
C ALA A 75 -14.30 -10.35 -13.58
N THR A 76 -14.69 -9.28 -14.30
CA THR A 76 -14.18 -9.01 -15.66
C THR A 76 -12.91 -8.16 -15.65
N TYR A 77 -12.49 -7.61 -14.51
CA TYR A 77 -11.21 -6.92 -14.38
C TYR A 77 -10.05 -7.87 -14.68
N LYS A 78 -9.03 -7.35 -15.35
CA LYS A 78 -7.74 -8.04 -15.54
C LYS A 78 -6.82 -7.64 -14.39
N LEU A 79 -6.66 -8.54 -13.44
CA LEU A 79 -5.99 -8.24 -12.17
C LEU A 79 -4.58 -8.83 -12.14
N VAL A 80 -3.61 -7.99 -11.80
CA VAL A 80 -2.22 -8.35 -11.61
C VAL A 80 -1.76 -7.87 -10.24
N GLY A 81 -1.09 -8.73 -9.49
CA GLY A 81 -0.44 -8.41 -8.22
C GLY A 81 1.07 -8.65 -8.30
N VAL A 82 1.86 -7.69 -7.83
CA VAL A 82 3.30 -7.80 -7.77
C VAL A 82 3.76 -7.54 -6.33
N ASP A 83 4.61 -8.41 -5.79
CA ASP A 83 5.24 -8.24 -4.48
C ASP A 83 6.61 -8.91 -4.49
N ASN A 84 7.57 -8.40 -3.73
CA ASN A 84 8.91 -8.99 -3.65
C ASN A 84 9.03 -10.08 -2.56
N SER A 85 7.97 -10.31 -1.78
CA SER A 85 7.93 -11.35 -0.76
C SER A 85 7.24 -12.60 -1.29
N GLY A 86 8.02 -13.68 -1.48
CA GLY A 86 7.49 -14.99 -1.87
C GLY A 86 6.42 -15.50 -0.91
N ALA A 87 6.59 -15.28 0.40
CA ALA A 87 5.60 -15.67 1.42
C ALA A 87 4.27 -14.91 1.28
N MET A 88 4.33 -13.61 0.93
CA MET A 88 3.11 -12.83 0.64
C MET A 88 2.42 -13.34 -0.61
N ILE A 89 3.16 -13.56 -1.69
CA ILE A 89 2.63 -14.08 -2.96
C ILE A 89 2.01 -15.47 -2.78
N GLU A 90 2.63 -16.37 -2.02
CA GLU A 90 2.06 -17.68 -1.73
C GLU A 90 0.71 -17.56 -0.98
N ASN A 91 0.66 -16.74 0.07
CA ASN A 91 -0.58 -16.46 0.80
C ASN A 91 -1.65 -15.81 -0.10
N ALA A 92 -1.25 -14.90 -0.99
CA ALA A 92 -2.15 -14.27 -1.95
C ALA A 92 -2.77 -15.30 -2.91
N ARG A 93 -1.94 -16.18 -3.49
CA ARG A 93 -2.40 -17.27 -4.37
C ARG A 93 -3.37 -18.20 -3.65
N ASN A 94 -3.01 -18.68 -2.46
CA ASN A 94 -3.84 -19.57 -1.65
C ASN A 94 -5.18 -18.93 -1.29
N LYS A 95 -5.16 -17.67 -0.83
CA LYS A 95 -6.37 -16.90 -0.49
C LYS A 95 -7.26 -16.73 -1.72
N CYS A 96 -6.74 -16.28 -2.85
CA CYS A 96 -7.51 -16.03 -4.05
C CYS A 96 -8.06 -17.32 -4.67
N ALA A 97 -7.28 -18.40 -4.67
CA ALA A 97 -7.73 -19.72 -5.13
C ALA A 97 -8.93 -20.26 -4.31
N ALA A 98 -8.93 -20.05 -2.98
CA ALA A 98 -10.04 -20.45 -2.12
C ALA A 98 -11.37 -19.74 -2.47
N PHE A 99 -11.32 -18.58 -3.12
CA PHE A 99 -12.49 -17.84 -3.63
C PHE A 99 -12.74 -18.04 -5.13
N GLY A 100 -11.91 -18.83 -5.83
CA GLY A 100 -11.98 -18.99 -7.28
C GLY A 100 -11.60 -17.74 -8.07
N ALA A 101 -10.88 -16.80 -7.43
CA ALA A 101 -10.49 -15.55 -8.06
C ALA A 101 -9.36 -15.76 -9.08
N LYS A 102 -9.52 -15.16 -10.27
CA LYS A 102 -8.52 -15.20 -11.35
C LYS A 102 -7.67 -13.94 -11.29
N ILE A 103 -6.47 -14.06 -10.74
CA ILE A 103 -5.51 -12.97 -10.54
C ILE A 103 -4.12 -13.50 -10.89
N ASP A 104 -3.37 -12.77 -11.68
CA ASP A 104 -1.98 -13.08 -11.99
C ASP A 104 -1.05 -12.51 -10.93
N PHE A 105 -0.17 -13.34 -10.37
CA PHE A 105 0.76 -12.94 -9.31
C PHE A 105 2.21 -13.13 -9.74
N PHE A 106 3.02 -12.09 -9.52
CA PHE A 106 4.46 -12.06 -9.79
C PHE A 106 5.26 -11.74 -8.52
N GLU A 107 6.21 -12.60 -8.20
CA GLU A 107 7.23 -12.31 -7.20
C GLU A 107 8.37 -11.55 -7.88
N SER A 108 8.51 -10.25 -7.60
CA SER A 108 9.53 -9.39 -8.19
C SER A 108 9.74 -8.10 -7.42
N ASP A 109 10.96 -7.57 -7.44
CA ASP A 109 11.23 -6.19 -7.09
C ASP A 109 10.58 -5.24 -8.11
N LEU A 110 9.87 -4.22 -7.63
CA LEU A 110 9.14 -3.27 -8.48
C LEU A 110 10.06 -2.45 -9.40
N ASN A 111 11.32 -2.24 -8.99
CA ASN A 111 12.30 -1.54 -9.84
C ASN A 111 12.70 -2.39 -11.04
N GLU A 112 12.72 -3.72 -10.90
CA GLU A 112 13.12 -4.68 -11.94
C GLU A 112 11.93 -5.18 -12.76
N PHE A 113 10.73 -5.23 -12.17
CA PHE A 113 9.52 -5.76 -12.80
C PHE A 113 9.20 -5.02 -14.12
N ILE A 114 8.95 -5.75 -15.20
CA ILE A 114 8.56 -5.17 -16.50
C ILE A 114 7.05 -4.95 -16.50
N PHE A 115 6.64 -3.69 -16.43
CA PHE A 115 5.22 -3.33 -16.41
C PHE A 115 4.58 -3.51 -17.79
N ALA A 116 3.48 -4.25 -17.82
CA ALA A 116 2.57 -4.19 -18.96
C ALA A 116 1.74 -2.89 -18.90
N LYS A 117 1.28 -2.43 -20.08
CA LYS A 117 0.32 -1.31 -20.12
C LYS A 117 -0.94 -1.67 -19.33
N SER A 118 -1.35 -0.76 -18.45
CA SER A 118 -2.52 -0.95 -17.59
C SER A 118 -3.37 0.32 -17.54
N ASP A 119 -4.65 0.15 -17.30
CA ASP A 119 -5.57 1.28 -17.13
C ASP A 119 -5.42 1.91 -15.74
N ILE A 120 -5.07 1.09 -14.75
CA ILE A 120 -4.97 1.51 -13.37
C ILE A 120 -3.74 0.85 -12.72
N PHE A 121 -2.90 1.66 -12.10
CA PHE A 121 -1.89 1.20 -11.15
C PHE A 121 -2.29 1.60 -9.74
N ILE A 122 -1.98 0.74 -8.76
CA ILE A 122 -2.21 1.03 -7.35
C ILE A 122 -0.94 0.70 -6.57
N ALA A 123 -0.54 1.59 -5.65
CA ALA A 123 0.50 1.36 -4.66
C ALA A 123 -0.08 1.73 -3.28
N ASN A 124 -0.69 0.73 -2.61
CA ASN A 124 -1.40 0.97 -1.36
C ASN A 124 -0.49 0.69 -0.16
N TYR A 125 0.12 1.75 0.39
CA TYR A 125 1.14 1.73 1.44
C TYR A 125 2.43 1.01 1.04
N THR A 126 2.87 1.21 -0.19
CA THR A 126 3.99 0.49 -0.81
C THR A 126 5.23 1.35 -1.01
N LEU A 127 5.09 2.56 -1.59
CA LEU A 127 6.25 3.37 -1.97
C LEU A 127 7.10 3.78 -0.76
N GLN A 128 6.53 3.89 0.41
CA GLN A 128 7.25 4.16 1.65
C GLN A 128 8.32 3.09 2.00
N PHE A 129 8.26 1.90 1.40
CA PHE A 129 9.26 0.83 1.54
C PHE A 129 10.29 0.82 0.40
N ILE A 130 10.08 1.58 -0.67
CA ILE A 130 11.06 1.78 -1.74
C ILE A 130 12.08 2.81 -1.27
N ARG A 131 13.36 2.59 -1.56
CA ARG A 131 14.42 3.56 -1.21
C ARG A 131 14.16 4.91 -1.87
N PRO A 132 14.27 6.04 -1.14
CA PRO A 132 13.96 7.38 -1.68
C PRO A 132 14.57 7.70 -3.05
N PRO A 133 15.85 7.39 -3.35
CA PRO A 133 16.43 7.67 -4.66
C PRO A 133 15.77 6.92 -5.84
N GLN A 134 15.10 5.80 -5.57
CA GLN A 134 14.47 4.95 -6.60
C GLN A 134 13.02 5.34 -6.90
N ARG A 135 12.34 6.05 -5.97
CA ARG A 135 10.89 6.33 -6.05
C ARG A 135 10.50 7.13 -7.27
N GLN A 136 11.25 8.19 -7.58
CA GLN A 136 10.94 9.04 -8.73
C GLN A 136 10.99 8.27 -10.06
N ALA A 137 12.00 7.39 -10.22
CA ALA A 137 12.12 6.55 -11.42
C ALA A 137 10.97 5.53 -11.50
N LEU A 138 10.60 4.92 -10.36
CA LEU A 138 9.48 3.97 -10.31
C LEU A 138 8.15 4.65 -10.66
N VAL A 139 7.86 5.83 -10.08
CA VAL A 139 6.61 6.55 -10.35
C VAL A 139 6.55 7.03 -11.82
N ARG A 140 7.69 7.43 -12.40
CA ARG A 140 7.77 7.72 -13.84
C ARG A 140 7.48 6.50 -14.70
N LYS A 141 8.05 5.34 -14.36
CA LYS A 141 7.79 4.06 -15.02
C LYS A 141 6.30 3.67 -14.94
N ILE A 142 5.63 3.93 -13.79
CA ILE A 142 4.18 3.75 -13.65
C ILE A 142 3.44 4.67 -14.64
N TYR A 143 3.75 5.97 -14.67
CA TYR A 143 3.14 6.93 -15.59
C TYR A 143 3.29 6.53 -17.06
N GLU A 144 4.50 6.13 -17.46
CA GLU A 144 4.80 5.69 -18.82
C GLU A 144 4.00 4.47 -19.24
N ASN A 145 3.69 3.56 -18.31
CA ASN A 145 2.95 2.34 -18.56
C ASN A 145 1.44 2.44 -18.31
N LEU A 146 0.93 3.59 -17.88
CA LEU A 146 -0.51 3.84 -17.90
C LEU A 146 -1.03 3.99 -19.34
N ASN A 147 -2.19 3.43 -19.60
CA ASN A 147 -2.96 3.68 -20.81
C ASN A 147 -3.45 5.15 -20.82
N GLU A 148 -3.84 5.64 -21.99
CA GLU A 148 -4.51 6.94 -22.11
C GLU A 148 -5.77 6.97 -21.24
N LYS A 149 -5.96 8.06 -20.50
CA LYS A 149 -7.02 8.24 -19.50
C LYS A 149 -6.94 7.31 -18.29
N GLY A 150 -5.83 6.57 -18.15
CA GLY A 150 -5.54 5.77 -16.97
C GLY A 150 -5.22 6.64 -15.75
N PHE A 151 -5.22 6.02 -14.58
CA PHE A 151 -4.89 6.72 -13.34
C PHE A 151 -4.08 5.84 -12.38
N PHE A 152 -3.38 6.51 -11.49
CA PHE A 152 -2.61 5.90 -10.43
C PHE A 152 -3.20 6.25 -9.06
N ILE A 153 -3.38 5.26 -8.20
CA ILE A 153 -3.78 5.44 -6.81
C ILE A 153 -2.59 5.11 -5.92
N MET A 154 -2.26 6.01 -5.01
CA MET A 154 -1.18 5.86 -4.05
C MET A 154 -1.68 6.18 -2.65
N SER A 155 -1.45 5.27 -1.70
CA SER A 155 -1.69 5.52 -0.28
C SER A 155 -0.37 5.41 0.48
N GLU A 156 -0.07 6.39 1.33
CA GLU A 156 1.21 6.47 2.04
C GLU A 156 1.02 7.00 3.47
N LYS A 157 1.93 6.61 4.34
CA LYS A 157 2.17 7.36 5.57
C LYS A 157 2.93 8.62 5.22
N ILE A 158 2.52 9.76 5.80
CA ILE A 158 3.12 11.06 5.52
C ILE A 158 3.80 11.67 6.75
N LEU A 159 4.74 12.57 6.49
CA LEU A 159 5.37 13.43 7.50
C LEU A 159 4.70 14.81 7.52
N TYR A 160 4.64 15.41 8.68
CA TYR A 160 4.29 16.81 8.87
C TYR A 160 5.56 17.65 9.02
N GLU A 161 5.63 18.81 8.36
CA GLU A 161 6.78 19.72 8.43
C GLU A 161 6.84 20.47 9.76
N ASP A 162 5.67 20.83 10.33
CA ASP A 162 5.59 21.43 11.65
C ASP A 162 5.91 20.42 12.76
N ALA A 163 6.96 20.68 13.53
CA ALA A 163 7.47 19.75 14.53
C ALA A 163 6.48 19.48 15.69
N LEU A 164 5.70 20.50 16.10
CA LEU A 164 4.71 20.35 17.16
C LEU A 164 3.53 19.51 16.69
N LEU A 165 3.03 19.80 15.49
CA LEU A 165 1.95 19.02 14.88
C LEU A 165 2.41 17.58 14.61
N ALA A 166 3.61 17.39 14.07
CA ALA A 166 4.19 16.06 13.82
C ALA A 166 4.23 15.21 15.09
N LYS A 167 4.71 15.80 16.21
CA LYS A 167 4.74 15.11 17.52
C LYS A 167 3.35 14.68 17.95
N ASN A 168 2.38 15.60 17.96
CA ASN A 168 1.01 15.30 18.40
C ASN A 168 0.33 14.24 17.51
N ILE A 169 0.52 14.31 16.20
CA ILE A 169 -0.01 13.30 15.25
C ILE A 169 0.60 11.92 15.51
N ILE A 170 1.89 11.82 15.82
CA ILE A 170 2.54 10.56 16.20
C ILE A 170 1.93 10.00 17.49
N GLU A 171 1.63 10.83 18.47
CA GLU A 171 0.98 10.43 19.73
C GLU A 171 -0.45 9.93 19.46
N ILE A 172 -1.26 10.67 18.72
CA ILE A 172 -2.61 10.25 18.29
C ILE A 172 -2.57 8.90 17.56
N TYR A 173 -1.61 8.72 16.66
CA TYR A 173 -1.45 7.44 15.97
C TYR A 173 -1.01 6.30 16.91
N ALA A 174 -0.21 6.59 17.93
CA ALA A 174 0.15 5.60 18.94
C ALA A 174 -1.05 5.22 19.81
N ASP A 175 -1.92 6.19 20.15
CA ASP A 175 -3.16 5.97 20.88
C ASP A 175 -4.13 5.10 20.08
N PHE A 176 -4.32 5.40 18.79
CA PHE A 176 -5.11 4.55 17.89
C PHE A 176 -4.63 3.09 17.93
N LYS A 177 -3.32 2.82 17.79
CA LYS A 177 -2.81 1.44 17.85
C LYS A 177 -3.04 0.78 19.21
N HIS A 178 -2.96 1.56 20.29
CA HIS A 178 -3.25 1.06 21.62
C HIS A 178 -4.72 0.66 21.75
N GLU A 179 -5.66 1.45 21.25
CA GLU A 179 -7.09 1.13 21.17
C GLU A 179 -7.37 -0.12 20.33
N GLN A 180 -6.53 -0.38 19.30
CA GLN A 180 -6.59 -1.62 18.51
C GLN A 180 -5.97 -2.83 19.24
N GLY A 181 -5.56 -2.67 20.52
CA GLY A 181 -5.12 -3.75 21.40
C GLY A 181 -3.62 -4.05 21.36
N TYR A 182 -2.78 -3.14 20.83
CA TYR A 182 -1.32 -3.21 21.04
C TYR A 182 -0.94 -2.55 22.35
N THR A 183 0.01 -3.14 23.07
CA THR A 183 0.64 -2.48 24.21
C THR A 183 1.58 -1.37 23.76
N ARG A 184 1.88 -0.38 24.61
CA ARG A 184 2.86 0.67 24.33
C ARG A 184 4.24 0.10 23.99
N LEU A 185 4.63 -1.00 24.62
CA LEU A 185 5.90 -1.68 24.34
C LEU A 185 5.91 -2.31 22.93
N GLU A 186 4.84 -2.97 22.49
CA GLU A 186 4.71 -3.51 21.13
C GLU A 186 4.77 -2.39 20.08
N ILE A 187 4.11 -1.26 20.37
CA ILE A 187 4.14 -0.07 19.49
C ILE A 187 5.56 0.48 19.34
N ALA A 188 6.30 0.59 20.45
CA ALA A 188 7.68 1.06 20.44
C ALA A 188 8.60 0.10 19.66
N LYS A 189 8.55 -1.20 19.96
CA LYS A 189 9.32 -2.22 19.25
C LYS A 189 9.05 -2.22 17.74
N LYS A 190 7.78 -2.17 17.33
CA LYS A 190 7.41 -2.11 15.92
C LYS A 190 7.96 -0.85 15.24
N ARG A 191 7.93 0.29 15.93
CA ARG A 191 8.52 1.54 15.43
C ARG A 191 10.03 1.40 15.21
N GLU A 192 10.75 0.83 16.17
CA GLU A 192 12.20 0.60 16.08
C GLU A 192 12.56 -0.33 14.91
N THR A 193 11.82 -1.45 14.73
CA THR A 193 12.08 -2.39 13.64
C THR A 193 11.80 -1.82 12.25
N LEU A 194 10.88 -0.85 12.14
CA LEU A 194 10.53 -0.15 10.91
C LEU A 194 11.44 1.05 10.62
N GLU A 195 12.32 1.41 11.55
CA GLU A 195 13.27 2.50 11.35
C GLU A 195 14.19 2.19 10.15
N ASN A 196 14.33 3.16 9.23
CA ASN A 196 15.04 3.01 7.95
C ASN A 196 14.49 1.95 6.98
N VAL A 197 13.43 1.21 7.34
CA VAL A 197 12.70 0.31 6.44
C VAL A 197 11.53 1.05 5.81
N LEU A 198 10.71 1.69 6.64
CA LEU A 198 9.61 2.54 6.21
C LEU A 198 10.08 4.01 6.29
N VAL A 199 10.24 4.66 5.13
CA VAL A 199 10.69 6.05 5.02
C VAL A 199 9.56 6.87 4.41
N PRO A 200 8.72 7.56 5.21
CA PRO A 200 7.63 8.36 4.66
C PRO A 200 8.15 9.67 4.05
N TYR A 201 7.41 10.18 3.06
CA TYR A 201 7.55 11.53 2.53
C TYR A 201 6.50 12.46 3.15
N SER A 202 6.70 13.76 3.10
CA SER A 202 5.65 14.74 3.36
C SER A 202 4.60 14.71 2.22
N GLU A 203 3.42 15.29 2.46
CA GLU A 203 2.41 15.50 1.42
C GLU A 203 2.99 16.22 0.20
N LYS A 204 3.75 17.29 0.43
CA LYS A 204 4.41 18.09 -0.59
C LYS A 204 5.40 17.29 -1.43
N GLU A 205 6.21 16.45 -0.81
CA GLU A 205 7.16 15.58 -1.53
C GLU A 205 6.42 14.53 -2.36
N ASN A 206 5.34 13.95 -1.85
CA ASN A 206 4.52 13.00 -2.60
C ASN A 206 3.85 13.66 -3.82
N LEU A 207 3.27 14.87 -3.66
CA LEU A 207 2.68 15.63 -4.76
C LEU A 207 3.74 15.98 -5.82
N ALA A 208 4.88 16.51 -5.40
CA ALA A 208 5.99 16.83 -6.30
C ALA A 208 6.51 15.60 -7.06
N MET A 209 6.59 14.45 -6.41
CA MET A 209 7.00 13.19 -7.05
C MET A 209 6.02 12.77 -8.15
N LEU A 210 4.71 12.89 -7.92
CA LEU A 210 3.68 12.58 -8.91
C LEU A 210 3.72 13.58 -10.08
N GLU A 211 3.78 14.88 -9.80
CA GLU A 211 3.86 15.94 -10.83
C GLU A 211 5.13 15.79 -11.68
N ASN A 212 6.29 15.54 -11.07
CA ASN A 212 7.56 15.33 -11.77
C ASN A 212 7.58 14.05 -12.62
N ALA A 213 6.71 13.08 -12.34
CA ALA A 213 6.53 11.90 -13.17
C ALA A 213 5.69 12.17 -14.44
N GLY A 214 4.91 13.25 -14.46
CA GLY A 214 4.09 13.67 -15.60
C GLY A 214 2.58 13.72 -15.32
N PHE A 215 2.13 13.38 -14.12
CA PHE A 215 0.71 13.49 -13.75
C PHE A 215 0.30 14.98 -13.67
N THR A 216 -0.77 15.34 -14.40
CA THR A 216 -1.23 16.73 -14.51
C THR A 216 -2.36 17.08 -13.55
N LYS A 217 -3.02 16.07 -13.02
CA LYS A 217 -4.12 16.22 -12.07
C LYS A 217 -3.95 15.21 -10.93
N VAL A 218 -3.59 15.73 -9.77
CA VAL A 218 -3.42 14.95 -8.54
C VAL A 218 -4.39 15.46 -7.48
N GLN A 219 -5.10 14.56 -6.81
CA GLN A 219 -6.04 14.89 -5.75
C GLN A 219 -5.87 13.95 -4.56
N SER A 220 -5.87 14.50 -3.35
CA SER A 220 -6.06 13.72 -2.13
C SER A 220 -7.55 13.37 -2.00
N PHE A 221 -7.87 12.11 -1.70
CA PHE A 221 -9.26 11.66 -1.55
C PHE A 221 -9.55 11.00 -0.19
N PHE A 222 -8.49 10.69 0.57
CA PHE A 222 -8.60 10.16 1.94
C PHE A 222 -7.42 10.66 2.76
N LYS A 223 -7.71 11.14 3.98
CA LYS A 223 -6.66 11.53 4.93
C LYS A 223 -7.12 11.28 6.36
N TRP A 224 -6.28 10.60 7.13
CA TRP A 224 -6.45 10.47 8.57
C TRP A 224 -5.08 10.55 9.26
N ALA A 225 -4.93 11.54 10.14
CA ALA A 225 -3.66 11.82 10.81
C ALA A 225 -2.48 11.82 9.82
N ASN A 226 -1.55 10.90 9.95
CA ASN A 226 -0.39 10.76 9.08
C ASN A 226 -0.53 9.66 8.01
N PHE A 227 -1.74 9.37 7.55
CA PHE A 227 -2.04 8.47 6.44
C PHE A 227 -2.86 9.22 5.40
N GLU A 228 -2.43 9.15 4.14
CA GLU A 228 -3.06 9.89 3.06
C GLU A 228 -3.09 9.07 1.78
N SER A 229 -4.16 9.23 0.99
CA SER A 229 -4.32 8.56 -0.30
C SER A 229 -4.57 9.58 -1.40
N PHE A 230 -3.88 9.39 -2.51
CA PHE A 230 -3.90 10.25 -3.69
C PHE A 230 -4.38 9.49 -4.90
N ILE A 231 -5.09 10.19 -5.79
CA ILE A 231 -5.37 9.74 -7.15
C ILE A 231 -4.71 10.70 -8.13
N ALA A 232 -4.00 10.16 -9.11
CA ALA A 232 -3.25 10.92 -10.11
C ALA A 232 -3.63 10.45 -11.52
N PHE A 233 -4.06 11.36 -12.38
CA PHE A 233 -4.54 11.08 -13.74
C PHE A 233 -3.45 11.37 -14.77
N LYS A 234 -3.33 10.48 -15.76
CA LYS A 234 -2.49 10.65 -16.93
C LYS A 234 -3.07 11.66 -17.91
#